data_1a15620524c64a82abfe4ad6d6e84be5
#
_entry.id   1a15620524c64a82abfe4ad6d6e84be5
#
_cell.length_a   1.000
_cell.length_b   1.000
_cell.length_c   1.000
_cell.angle_alpha   90.00
_cell.angle_beta   90.00
_cell.angle_gamma   90.00
#
_symmetry.space_group_name_H-M   'P 1'
#
loop_
_entity.id
_entity.type
_entity.pdbx_description
1 polymer ?
#
loop_
_entity_poly.entity_id
_entity_poly.type
_entity_poly.pdbx_seq_one_letter_code
_entity_poly.pdbx_strand_id
1 'polypeptide(L)'
;ITANEISTYGVGSGQLMVLDDLIEEYAPNISQIFEEYPNIKQACTASDGHIYTLPTVDISATGKMDFKQWINTKWLDEMGLEIPTTLEEFRDVLIAFRDQDPNGNGEQDEIPLGLRDPNTVYQIGGAFGLGYQMRDTYNIDENGTVHNWLCDDEFKDYLIYLNDLYEEKLIWQDYYKNDRAAWRSNLAAELDGAMDMPYS
;
A
#
# COMPACT_ATOMS: atom_id res chain seq x y z
N ILE A 1 -0.54 16.65 11.39
CA ILE A 1 -0.94 16.44 12.78
C ILE A 1 -1.56 15.05 12.91
N THR A 2 -1.20 14.30 13.91
CA THR A 2 -1.63 12.92 14.15
C THR A 2 -2.82 12.87 15.12
N ALA A 3 -3.53 11.75 15.18
CA ALA A 3 -4.61 11.53 16.15
C ALA A 3 -4.15 11.70 17.60
N ASN A 4 -2.91 11.26 17.92
CA ASN A 4 -2.32 11.44 19.25
C ASN A 4 -2.05 12.91 19.57
N GLU A 5 -1.60 13.71 18.60
CA GLU A 5 -1.38 15.14 18.77
C GLU A 5 -2.72 15.88 18.94
N ILE A 6 -3.75 15.49 18.19
CA ILE A 6 -5.11 16.04 18.38
C ILE A 6 -5.62 15.72 19.79
N SER A 7 -5.46 14.47 20.22
CA SER A 7 -5.87 14.05 21.58
C SER A 7 -5.12 14.82 22.69
N THR A 8 -3.82 15.04 22.51
CA THR A 8 -2.97 15.71 23.50
C THR A 8 -3.16 17.23 23.52
N TYR A 9 -3.13 17.85 22.33
CA TYR A 9 -3.08 19.32 22.21
C TYR A 9 -4.46 19.94 21.95
N GLY A 10 -5.41 19.20 21.41
CA GLY A 10 -6.80 19.61 21.26
C GLY A 10 -7.60 19.29 22.52
N VAL A 11 -7.93 18.01 22.68
CA VAL A 11 -8.81 17.54 23.75
C VAL A 11 -8.19 17.74 25.14
N GLY A 12 -6.89 17.39 25.30
CA GLY A 12 -6.23 17.37 26.60
C GLY A 12 -5.81 18.74 27.12
N SER A 13 -5.17 19.57 26.29
CA SER A 13 -4.55 20.84 26.73
C SER A 13 -5.20 22.11 26.17
N GLY A 14 -6.13 21.98 25.20
CA GLY A 14 -6.80 23.12 24.58
C GLY A 14 -5.87 24.06 23.79
N GLN A 15 -4.72 23.58 23.33
CA GLN A 15 -3.79 24.35 22.52
C GLN A 15 -4.20 24.44 21.05
N LEU A 16 -5.04 23.51 20.58
CA LEU A 16 -5.68 23.56 19.27
C LEU A 16 -7.06 24.17 19.40
N MET A 17 -7.39 25.00 18.43
CA MET A 17 -8.72 25.64 18.36
C MET A 17 -9.75 24.65 17.82
N VAL A 18 -10.94 24.66 18.41
CA VAL A 18 -12.13 23.98 17.87
C VAL A 18 -12.54 24.67 16.57
N LEU A 19 -12.77 23.91 15.52
CA LEU A 19 -13.04 24.43 14.18
C LEU A 19 -14.51 24.31 13.77
N ASP A 20 -15.40 23.70 14.56
CA ASP A 20 -16.77 23.41 14.19
C ASP A 20 -17.51 24.65 13.67
N ASP A 21 -17.61 25.71 14.47
CA ASP A 21 -18.29 26.97 14.10
C ASP A 21 -17.61 27.67 12.91
N LEU A 22 -16.26 27.61 12.86
CA LEU A 22 -15.50 28.23 11.78
C LEU A 22 -15.69 27.49 10.44
N ILE A 23 -15.84 26.17 10.48
CA ILE A 23 -16.14 25.39 9.27
C ILE A 23 -17.53 25.75 8.76
N GLU A 24 -18.51 25.85 9.65
CA GLU A 24 -19.88 26.21 9.29
C GLU A 24 -19.97 27.61 8.69
N GLU A 25 -19.27 28.59 9.30
CA GLU A 25 -19.36 30.00 8.90
C GLU A 25 -18.48 30.34 7.68
N TYR A 26 -17.25 29.79 7.61
CA TYR A 26 -16.23 30.23 6.64
C TYR A 26 -15.80 29.17 5.63
N ALA A 27 -16.18 27.92 5.78
CA ALA A 27 -15.72 26.83 4.92
C ALA A 27 -16.88 26.03 4.26
N PRO A 28 -17.74 26.66 3.44
CA PRO A 28 -18.92 26.01 2.86
C PRO A 28 -18.59 24.77 2.03
N ASN A 29 -17.43 24.73 1.36
CA ASN A 29 -16.99 23.56 0.59
C ASN A 29 -16.68 22.36 1.50
N ILE A 30 -16.12 22.59 2.68
CA ILE A 30 -15.86 21.52 3.67
C ILE A 30 -17.18 21.04 4.28
N SER A 31 -18.09 21.97 4.60
CA SER A 31 -19.41 21.63 5.08
C SER A 31 -20.15 20.73 4.08
N GLN A 32 -20.09 21.05 2.78
CA GLN A 32 -20.67 20.23 1.73
C GLN A 32 -20.03 18.84 1.65
N ILE A 33 -18.70 18.73 1.76
CA ILE A 33 -18.00 17.43 1.79
C ILE A 33 -18.44 16.61 2.99
N PHE A 34 -18.62 17.21 4.15
CA PHE A 34 -19.08 16.52 5.35
C PHE A 34 -20.53 16.04 5.26
N GLU A 35 -21.38 16.75 4.53
CA GLU A 35 -22.74 16.32 4.23
C GLU A 35 -22.77 15.17 3.22
N GLU A 36 -21.97 15.27 2.16
CA GLU A 36 -21.91 14.25 1.09
C GLU A 36 -21.19 12.98 1.55
N TYR A 37 -20.17 13.12 2.44
CA TYR A 37 -19.35 12.02 2.96
C TYR A 37 -19.31 12.04 4.51
N PRO A 38 -20.35 11.57 5.21
CA PRO A 38 -20.42 11.62 6.68
C PRO A 38 -19.27 10.86 7.38
N ASN A 39 -18.73 9.83 6.75
CA ASN A 39 -17.56 9.08 7.24
C ASN A 39 -16.31 9.96 7.33
N ILE A 40 -16.13 10.95 6.43
CA ILE A 40 -15.01 11.90 6.49
C ILE A 40 -15.17 12.80 7.70
N LYS A 41 -16.37 13.32 7.95
CA LYS A 41 -16.65 14.10 9.16
C LYS A 41 -16.35 13.29 10.42
N GLN A 42 -16.81 12.04 10.47
CA GLN A 42 -16.55 11.14 11.59
C GLN A 42 -15.05 10.91 11.82
N ALA A 43 -14.27 10.71 10.75
CA ALA A 43 -12.82 10.53 10.84
C ALA A 43 -12.07 11.78 11.34
N CYS A 44 -12.62 12.98 11.12
CA CYS A 44 -12.07 14.25 11.60
C CYS A 44 -12.52 14.61 13.02
N THR A 45 -13.56 13.93 13.54
CA THR A 45 -14.14 14.24 14.86
C THR A 45 -13.33 13.54 15.94
N ALA A 46 -12.80 14.32 16.88
CA ALA A 46 -12.06 13.82 18.03
C ALA A 46 -12.99 13.16 19.08
N SER A 47 -12.42 12.53 20.11
CA SER A 47 -13.17 11.79 21.13
C SER A 47 -14.10 12.65 21.98
N ASP A 48 -13.92 13.96 22.00
CA ASP A 48 -14.78 14.93 22.66
C ASP A 48 -15.92 15.47 21.78
N GLY A 49 -16.00 15.01 20.53
CA GLY A 49 -17.01 15.37 19.57
C GLY A 49 -16.69 16.59 18.72
N HIS A 50 -15.49 17.18 18.85
CA HIS A 50 -15.07 18.38 18.13
C HIS A 50 -14.08 18.11 17.02
N ILE A 51 -13.96 19.05 16.08
CA ILE A 51 -13.02 19.00 14.95
C ILE A 51 -11.92 20.01 15.21
N TYR A 52 -10.65 19.54 15.14
CA TYR A 52 -9.44 20.35 15.37
C TYR A 52 -8.55 20.49 14.14
N THR A 53 -8.85 19.75 13.06
CA THR A 53 -8.06 19.73 11.83
C THR A 53 -8.94 19.62 10.62
N LEU A 54 -8.49 20.16 9.49
CA LEU A 54 -9.17 19.96 8.22
C LEU A 54 -8.58 18.72 7.50
N PRO A 55 -9.41 17.90 6.86
CA PRO A 55 -8.97 16.72 6.15
C PRO A 55 -8.31 17.08 4.82
N THR A 56 -7.35 16.25 4.41
CA THR A 56 -7.02 16.12 2.99
C THR A 56 -7.98 15.08 2.40
N VAL A 57 -8.79 15.50 1.45
CA VAL A 57 -9.80 14.61 0.83
C VAL A 57 -9.41 14.38 -0.62
N ASP A 58 -9.15 13.14 -0.97
CA ASP A 58 -8.98 12.70 -2.35
C ASP A 58 -10.10 11.72 -2.72
N ILE A 59 -11.07 12.21 -3.48
CA ILE A 59 -12.21 11.42 -3.99
C ILE A 59 -11.99 10.92 -5.42
N SER A 60 -10.83 11.19 -6.00
CA SER A 60 -10.49 10.72 -7.34
C SER A 60 -10.45 9.19 -7.40
N ALA A 61 -10.65 8.63 -8.59
CA ALA A 61 -10.51 7.20 -8.80
C ALA A 61 -9.08 6.73 -8.49
N THR A 62 -8.09 7.59 -8.72
CA THR A 62 -6.67 7.31 -8.42
C THR A 62 -6.34 7.41 -6.94
N GLY A 63 -6.96 8.34 -6.20
CA GLY A 63 -6.81 8.47 -4.75
C GLY A 63 -7.37 7.27 -3.95
N LYS A 64 -8.30 6.53 -4.56
CA LYS A 64 -8.83 5.28 -3.99
C LYS A 64 -7.93 4.06 -4.20
N MET A 65 -6.87 4.20 -5.00
CA MET A 65 -5.93 3.14 -5.35
C MET A 65 -4.52 3.59 -4.99
N ASP A 66 -4.17 3.48 -3.70
CA ASP A 66 -2.91 4.02 -3.16
C ASP A 66 -1.68 3.29 -3.72
N PHE A 67 -1.67 1.97 -3.63
CA PHE A 67 -0.60 1.13 -4.16
C PHE A 67 -1.07 0.27 -5.32
N LYS A 68 -0.16 0.02 -6.26
CA LYS A 68 -0.42 -0.85 -7.42
C LYS A 68 0.78 -1.72 -7.68
N GLN A 69 0.49 -2.94 -8.14
CA GLN A 69 1.50 -3.77 -8.75
C GLN A 69 1.73 -3.34 -10.20
N TRP A 70 3.00 -3.25 -10.56
CA TRP A 70 3.46 -2.98 -11.90
C TRP A 70 4.25 -4.16 -12.39
N ILE A 71 4.10 -4.48 -13.67
CA ILE A 71 4.87 -5.52 -14.33
C ILE A 71 5.49 -4.97 -15.61
N ASN A 72 6.71 -5.39 -15.92
CA ASN A 72 7.42 -4.99 -17.11
C ASN A 72 6.87 -5.75 -18.32
N THR A 73 5.95 -5.11 -19.05
CA THR A 73 5.32 -5.73 -20.24
C THR A 73 6.31 -5.94 -21.37
N LYS A 74 7.39 -5.13 -21.46
CA LYS A 74 8.45 -5.34 -22.44
C LYS A 74 9.15 -6.70 -22.21
N TRP A 75 9.43 -7.05 -20.95
CA TRP A 75 10.00 -8.33 -20.61
C TRP A 75 9.05 -9.49 -20.89
N LEU A 76 7.76 -9.32 -20.60
CA LEU A 76 6.75 -10.33 -20.96
C LEU A 76 6.72 -10.57 -22.48
N ASP A 77 6.69 -9.48 -23.27
CA ASP A 77 6.69 -9.56 -24.73
C ASP A 77 7.94 -10.25 -25.29
N GLU A 78 9.14 -9.90 -24.79
CA GLU A 78 10.41 -10.50 -25.20
C GLU A 78 10.46 -12.02 -24.94
N MET A 79 9.83 -12.48 -23.86
CA MET A 79 9.78 -13.88 -23.47
C MET A 79 8.52 -14.60 -23.96
N GLY A 80 7.60 -13.90 -24.62
CA GLY A 80 6.32 -14.47 -25.09
C GLY A 80 5.39 -14.91 -23.96
N LEU A 81 5.44 -14.22 -22.83
CA LEU A 81 4.59 -14.48 -21.65
C LEU A 81 3.37 -13.57 -21.63
N GLU A 82 2.27 -14.09 -21.10
CA GLU A 82 1.05 -13.31 -20.86
C GLU A 82 1.10 -12.61 -19.49
N ILE A 83 0.25 -11.59 -19.31
CA ILE A 83 0.09 -10.92 -18.01
C ILE A 83 -0.50 -11.92 -17.01
N PRO A 84 0.14 -12.19 -15.87
CA PRO A 84 -0.34 -13.17 -14.90
C PRO A 84 -1.65 -12.70 -14.24
N THR A 85 -2.56 -13.64 -14.02
CA THR A 85 -3.87 -13.41 -13.40
C THR A 85 -4.05 -14.16 -12.08
N THR A 86 -3.13 -15.07 -11.75
CA THR A 86 -3.09 -15.83 -10.51
C THR A 86 -1.73 -15.70 -9.81
N LEU A 87 -1.68 -16.06 -8.52
CA LEU A 87 -0.41 -16.09 -7.77
C LEU A 87 0.59 -17.09 -8.33
N GLU A 88 0.10 -18.22 -8.86
CA GLU A 88 0.93 -19.24 -9.48
C GLU A 88 1.54 -18.73 -10.79
N GLU A 89 0.72 -18.17 -11.68
CA GLU A 89 1.21 -17.53 -12.91
C GLU A 89 2.17 -16.38 -12.63
N PHE A 90 1.90 -15.57 -11.59
CA PHE A 90 2.79 -14.50 -11.18
C PHE A 90 4.15 -15.03 -10.74
N ARG A 91 4.17 -16.08 -9.92
CA ARG A 91 5.41 -16.75 -9.51
C ARG A 91 6.18 -17.31 -10.70
N ASP A 92 5.50 -17.95 -11.66
CA ASP A 92 6.14 -18.51 -12.87
C ASP A 92 6.77 -17.40 -13.72
N VAL A 93 6.10 -16.26 -13.86
CA VAL A 93 6.66 -15.08 -14.53
C VAL A 93 7.90 -14.56 -13.80
N LEU A 94 7.87 -14.46 -12.47
CA LEU A 94 9.03 -14.03 -11.68
C LEU A 94 10.22 -15.01 -11.83
N ILE A 95 9.95 -16.33 -11.91
CA ILE A 95 10.99 -17.34 -12.19
C ILE A 95 11.59 -17.11 -13.58
N ALA A 96 10.75 -16.86 -14.58
CA ALA A 96 11.23 -16.59 -15.93
C ALA A 96 12.08 -15.31 -15.97
N PHE A 97 11.70 -14.25 -15.26
CA PHE A 97 12.49 -13.03 -15.12
C PHE A 97 13.85 -13.28 -14.48
N ARG A 98 13.92 -14.13 -13.45
CA ARG A 98 15.19 -14.50 -12.78
C ARG A 98 16.12 -15.33 -13.67
N ASP A 99 15.57 -16.30 -14.42
CA ASP A 99 16.35 -17.34 -15.08
C ASP A 99 16.76 -17.00 -16.51
N GLN A 100 16.12 -16.00 -17.10
CA GLN A 100 16.40 -15.52 -18.44
C GLN A 100 16.99 -14.10 -18.36
N ASP A 101 17.48 -13.58 -19.46
CA ASP A 101 18.04 -12.22 -19.60
C ASP A 101 17.04 -11.35 -20.42
N PRO A 102 15.91 -10.93 -19.84
CA PRO A 102 14.89 -10.18 -20.55
C PRO A 102 15.28 -8.72 -20.83
N ASN A 103 16.29 -8.18 -20.13
CA ASN A 103 16.83 -6.85 -20.42
C ASN A 103 17.91 -6.90 -21.53
N GLY A 104 18.44 -8.09 -21.85
CA GLY A 104 19.37 -8.34 -22.96
C GLY A 104 20.78 -7.80 -22.73
N ASN A 105 21.18 -7.62 -21.46
CA ASN A 105 22.50 -7.08 -21.13
C ASN A 105 23.60 -8.15 -21.06
N GLY A 106 23.25 -9.44 -21.03
CA GLY A 106 24.16 -10.58 -20.96
C GLY A 106 24.63 -10.93 -19.55
N GLU A 107 24.03 -10.35 -18.53
CA GLU A 107 24.30 -10.55 -17.12
C GLU A 107 23.08 -11.18 -16.45
N GLN A 108 23.26 -11.89 -15.35
CA GLN A 108 22.15 -12.39 -14.53
C GLN A 108 22.01 -11.48 -13.32
N ASP A 109 21.45 -10.30 -13.54
CA ASP A 109 21.31 -9.25 -12.54
C ASP A 109 19.85 -8.76 -12.36
N GLU A 110 18.91 -9.48 -12.98
CA GLU A 110 17.48 -9.19 -12.87
C GLU A 110 16.97 -9.28 -11.45
N ILE A 111 16.09 -8.34 -11.13
CA ILE A 111 15.30 -8.32 -9.91
C ILE A 111 13.85 -8.65 -10.29
N PRO A 112 13.42 -9.92 -10.14
CA PRO A 112 12.08 -10.30 -10.57
C PRO A 112 10.98 -9.47 -9.95
N LEU A 113 11.05 -9.22 -8.61
CA LEU A 113 10.14 -8.37 -7.87
C LEU A 113 10.93 -7.35 -7.03
N GLY A 114 10.98 -6.11 -7.50
CA GLY A 114 11.56 -4.98 -6.81
C GLY A 114 10.59 -4.38 -5.79
N LEU A 115 10.95 -4.41 -4.52
CA LEU A 115 10.17 -3.81 -3.44
C LEU A 115 10.87 -2.54 -2.94
N ARG A 116 10.15 -1.44 -2.93
CA ARG A 116 10.70 -0.13 -2.54
C ARG A 116 11.10 -0.07 -1.07
N ASP A 117 10.32 -0.69 -0.21
CA ASP A 117 10.53 -0.75 1.23
C ASP A 117 9.79 -1.96 1.84
N PRO A 118 10.10 -2.35 3.10
CA PRO A 118 9.49 -3.53 3.72
C PRO A 118 7.96 -3.52 3.79
N ASN A 119 7.33 -2.34 3.76
CA ASN A 119 5.87 -2.26 3.84
C ASN A 119 5.20 -2.58 2.49
N THR A 120 5.93 -2.49 1.38
CA THR A 120 5.34 -2.76 0.06
C THR A 120 5.06 -4.24 -0.17
N VAL A 121 5.72 -5.14 0.56
CA VAL A 121 5.44 -6.58 0.52
C VAL A 121 3.98 -6.90 0.87
N TYR A 122 3.35 -6.08 1.69
CA TYR A 122 1.95 -6.27 2.12
C TYR A 122 0.91 -6.17 1.00
N GLN A 123 1.27 -5.62 -0.14
CA GLN A 123 0.35 -5.48 -1.29
C GLN A 123 -0.10 -6.84 -1.83
N ILE A 124 0.78 -7.84 -1.78
CA ILE A 124 0.48 -9.21 -2.19
C ILE A 124 -0.60 -9.83 -1.28
N GLY A 125 -0.69 -9.37 -0.02
CA GLY A 125 -1.66 -9.88 0.95
C GLY A 125 -3.12 -9.77 0.50
N GLY A 126 -3.44 -8.80 -0.37
CA GLY A 126 -4.77 -8.67 -0.95
C GLY A 126 -5.22 -9.90 -1.75
N ALA A 127 -4.29 -10.61 -2.40
CA ALA A 127 -4.59 -11.85 -3.12
C ALA A 127 -4.92 -13.03 -2.19
N PHE A 128 -4.62 -12.92 -0.90
CA PHE A 128 -4.99 -13.86 0.15
C PHE A 128 -6.24 -13.45 0.93
N GLY A 129 -6.96 -12.39 0.48
CA GLY A 129 -8.12 -11.88 1.22
C GLY A 129 -7.77 -11.05 2.44
N LEU A 130 -6.48 -10.79 2.68
CA LEU A 130 -6.02 -9.92 3.76
C LEU A 130 -6.33 -8.46 3.41
N GLY A 131 -6.81 -7.70 4.40
CA GLY A 131 -7.22 -6.31 4.16
C GLY A 131 -6.10 -5.45 3.58
N TYR A 132 -6.47 -4.57 2.68
CA TYR A 132 -5.59 -3.72 1.87
C TYR A 132 -4.56 -2.90 2.67
N GLN A 133 -4.90 -2.51 3.88
CA GLN A 133 -3.99 -1.75 4.74
C GLN A 133 -3.54 -2.60 5.92
N MET A 134 -2.49 -3.37 5.70
CA MET A 134 -1.81 -4.06 6.79
C MET A 134 -1.12 -3.10 7.79
N ARG A 135 -1.43 -1.82 7.73
CA ARG A 135 -1.07 -0.82 8.76
C ARG A 135 -1.81 -1.07 10.06
N ASP A 136 -3.06 -1.54 9.95
CA ASP A 136 -3.91 -1.86 11.08
C ASP A 136 -4.05 -3.38 11.15
N THR A 137 -3.77 -3.96 12.29
CA THR A 137 -3.86 -5.41 12.52
C THR A 137 -5.29 -5.92 12.63
N TYR A 138 -6.28 -5.04 12.48
CA TYR A 138 -7.69 -5.35 12.64
C TYR A 138 -8.46 -5.09 11.35
N ASN A 139 -9.31 -6.03 10.99
CA ASN A 139 -10.33 -5.90 9.96
C ASN A 139 -11.72 -5.87 10.58
N ILE A 140 -12.66 -5.29 9.86
CA ILE A 140 -14.09 -5.36 10.17
C ILE A 140 -14.74 -6.17 9.07
N ASP A 141 -15.40 -7.28 9.43
CA ASP A 141 -16.12 -8.11 8.49
C ASP A 141 -17.44 -7.45 8.04
N GLU A 142 -18.14 -8.10 7.10
CA GLU A 142 -19.44 -7.64 6.57
C GLU A 142 -20.55 -7.55 7.62
N ASN A 143 -20.39 -8.20 8.77
CA ASN A 143 -21.32 -8.17 9.91
C ASN A 143 -20.95 -7.10 10.94
N GLY A 144 -19.87 -6.35 10.72
CA GLY A 144 -19.36 -5.34 11.65
C GLY A 144 -18.51 -5.91 12.79
N THR A 145 -18.09 -7.18 12.72
CA THR A 145 -17.23 -7.80 13.73
C THR A 145 -15.76 -7.42 13.48
N VAL A 146 -15.10 -6.95 14.53
CA VAL A 146 -13.67 -6.65 14.48
C VAL A 146 -12.87 -7.93 14.75
N HIS A 147 -11.96 -8.30 13.86
CA HIS A 147 -11.06 -9.41 14.06
C HIS A 147 -9.61 -9.02 13.72
N ASN A 148 -8.66 -9.76 14.29
CA ASN A 148 -7.23 -9.56 14.05
C ASN A 148 -6.77 -10.52 12.96
N TRP A 149 -6.55 -10.01 11.74
CA TRP A 149 -6.16 -10.82 10.59
C TRP A 149 -4.79 -11.51 10.72
N LEU A 150 -3.92 -11.08 11.67
CA LEU A 150 -2.67 -11.80 11.97
C LEU A 150 -2.91 -13.20 12.53
N CYS A 151 -4.13 -13.49 13.00
CA CYS A 151 -4.51 -14.80 13.54
C CYS A 151 -5.23 -15.69 12.51
N ASP A 152 -5.46 -15.18 11.29
CA ASP A 152 -6.18 -15.88 10.23
C ASP A 152 -5.25 -16.88 9.52
N ASP A 153 -5.78 -17.99 9.05
CA ASP A 153 -5.01 -19.01 8.32
C ASP A 153 -4.46 -18.43 7.01
N GLU A 154 -5.19 -17.53 6.37
CA GLU A 154 -4.80 -16.80 5.16
C GLU A 154 -3.50 -15.99 5.37
N PHE A 155 -3.27 -15.47 6.58
CA PHE A 155 -2.02 -14.77 6.89
C PHE A 155 -0.84 -15.75 6.95
N LYS A 156 -1.05 -16.95 7.44
CA LYS A 156 -0.02 -17.99 7.43
C LYS A 156 0.33 -18.40 6.00
N ASP A 157 -0.66 -18.61 5.15
CA ASP A 157 -0.46 -18.96 3.74
C ASP A 157 0.28 -17.85 2.99
N TYR A 158 -0.08 -16.59 3.25
CA TYR A 158 0.62 -15.43 2.75
C TYR A 158 2.11 -15.41 3.16
N LEU A 159 2.41 -15.67 4.44
CA LEU A 159 3.80 -15.72 4.92
C LEU A 159 4.61 -16.85 4.29
N ILE A 160 4.00 -18.03 4.07
CA ILE A 160 4.64 -19.14 3.37
C ILE A 160 4.98 -18.72 1.94
N TYR A 161 4.02 -18.13 1.23
CA TYR A 161 4.24 -17.66 -0.13
C TYR A 161 5.37 -16.62 -0.24
N LEU A 162 5.40 -15.64 0.67
CA LEU A 162 6.48 -14.64 0.70
C LEU A 162 7.84 -15.26 1.01
N ASN A 163 7.88 -16.21 1.94
CA ASN A 163 9.11 -16.93 2.26
C ASN A 163 9.64 -17.69 1.05
N ASP A 164 8.76 -18.38 0.31
CA ASP A 164 9.13 -19.12 -0.89
C ASP A 164 9.68 -18.16 -1.97
N LEU A 165 9.01 -17.03 -2.22
CA LEU A 165 9.52 -16.01 -3.15
C LEU A 165 10.89 -15.48 -2.73
N TYR A 166 11.12 -15.28 -1.43
CA TYR A 166 12.39 -14.77 -0.92
C TYR A 166 13.51 -15.80 -1.02
N GLU A 167 13.27 -17.04 -0.59
CA GLU A 167 14.25 -18.14 -0.66
C GLU A 167 14.65 -18.45 -2.12
N GLU A 168 13.71 -18.34 -3.04
CA GLU A 168 13.95 -18.53 -4.47
C GLU A 168 14.56 -17.29 -5.14
N LYS A 169 14.86 -16.24 -4.39
CA LYS A 169 15.41 -14.96 -4.91
C LYS A 169 14.51 -14.28 -5.95
N LEU A 170 13.20 -14.46 -5.82
CA LEU A 170 12.22 -13.80 -6.66
C LEU A 170 11.86 -12.40 -6.15
N ILE A 171 12.17 -12.09 -4.89
CA ILE A 171 12.10 -10.77 -4.29
C ILE A 171 13.51 -10.17 -4.18
N TRP A 172 13.64 -8.87 -4.42
CA TRP A 172 14.89 -8.15 -4.21
C TRP A 172 15.45 -8.43 -2.82
N GLN A 173 16.64 -9.04 -2.75
CA GLN A 173 17.17 -9.57 -1.51
C GLN A 173 17.52 -8.50 -0.46
N ASP A 174 17.69 -7.26 -0.89
CA ASP A 174 18.04 -6.12 -0.05
C ASP A 174 16.84 -5.22 0.32
N TYR A 175 15.60 -5.61 -0.03
CA TYR A 175 14.39 -4.79 0.19
C TYR A 175 14.22 -4.35 1.65
N TYR A 176 14.62 -5.18 2.61
CA TYR A 176 14.51 -4.92 4.05
C TYR A 176 15.43 -3.79 4.54
N LYS A 177 16.45 -3.42 3.77
CA LYS A 177 17.34 -2.29 4.10
C LYS A 177 16.68 -0.94 3.94
N ASN A 178 15.49 -0.88 3.30
CA ASN A 178 14.75 0.34 3.03
C ASN A 178 15.58 1.41 2.30
N ASP A 179 16.46 0.97 1.40
CA ASP A 179 17.32 1.86 0.61
C ASP A 179 16.63 2.30 -0.68
N ARG A 180 15.90 3.39 -0.60
CA ARG A 180 15.19 3.98 -1.74
C ARG A 180 16.13 4.47 -2.85
N ALA A 181 17.39 4.80 -2.54
CA ALA A 181 18.35 5.23 -3.55
C ALA A 181 18.81 4.02 -4.37
N ALA A 182 19.12 2.90 -3.72
CA ALA A 182 19.43 1.65 -4.40
C ALA A 182 18.26 1.17 -5.26
N TRP A 183 17.03 1.15 -4.72
CA TRP A 183 15.83 0.80 -5.47
C TRP A 183 15.64 1.67 -6.73
N ARG A 184 15.80 3.00 -6.62
CA ARG A 184 15.73 3.90 -7.80
C ARG A 184 16.84 3.64 -8.81
N SER A 185 18.03 3.25 -8.33
CA SER A 185 19.14 2.89 -9.20
C SER A 185 18.84 1.64 -10.01
N ASN A 186 18.21 0.62 -9.37
CA ASN A 186 17.80 -0.61 -10.05
C ASN A 186 16.77 -0.32 -11.14
N LEU A 187 15.75 0.52 -10.84
CA LEU A 187 14.77 0.97 -11.83
C LEU A 187 15.42 1.70 -13.02
N ALA A 188 16.35 2.61 -12.72
CA ALA A 188 17.04 3.39 -13.75
C ALA A 188 17.97 2.51 -14.61
N ALA A 189 18.42 1.38 -14.07
CA ALA A 189 19.23 0.39 -14.79
C ALA A 189 18.39 -0.67 -15.51
N GLU A 190 17.05 -0.55 -15.48
CA GLU A 190 16.09 -1.50 -16.08
C GLU A 190 16.24 -2.95 -15.55
N LEU A 191 16.50 -3.10 -14.24
CA LEU A 191 16.71 -4.41 -13.61
C LEU A 191 15.41 -5.00 -13.03
N ASP A 192 14.35 -4.22 -12.86
CA ASP A 192 13.13 -4.66 -12.19
C ASP A 192 12.10 -5.22 -13.17
N GLY A 193 11.66 -6.47 -12.95
CA GLY A 193 10.63 -7.15 -13.71
C GLY A 193 9.21 -6.80 -13.26
N ALA A 194 9.00 -6.75 -11.96
CA ALA A 194 7.76 -6.31 -11.33
C ALA A 194 8.07 -5.46 -10.11
N MET A 195 7.13 -4.63 -9.69
CA MET A 195 7.31 -3.77 -8.52
C MET A 195 5.99 -3.35 -7.89
N ASP A 196 6.05 -3.04 -6.60
CA ASP A 196 4.98 -2.38 -5.87
C ASP A 196 5.31 -0.90 -5.66
N MET A 197 4.44 -0.02 -6.18
CA MET A 197 4.61 1.42 -6.03
C MET A 197 3.30 2.10 -5.64
N PRO A 198 3.35 3.11 -4.74
CA PRO A 198 2.24 4.04 -4.62
C PRO A 198 2.08 4.81 -5.93
N TYR A 199 0.85 5.10 -6.27
CA TYR A 199 0.56 6.06 -7.34
C TYR A 199 0.95 7.47 -6.85
N SER A 200 1.92 8.07 -7.48
CA SER A 200 2.32 9.47 -7.20
C SER A 200 1.85 10.38 -8.32
#